data_2ae8a42c28516806f199010d7aa9a698
#
_entry.id   2ae8a42c28516806f199010d7aa9a698
#
_cell.length_a   1.000
_cell.length_b   1.000
_cell.length_c   1.000
_cell.angle_alpha   90.00
_cell.angle_beta   90.00
_cell.angle_gamma   90.00
#
_symmetry.space_group_name_H-M   'P 1'
#
loop_
_entity.id
_entity.type
_entity.pdbx_description
1 polymer ?
#
loop_
_entity_poly.entity_id
_entity_poly.type
_entity_poly.pdbx_seq_one_letter_code
_entity_poly.pdbx_strand_id
1 'polypeptide(L)'
;MLSIRRATEADCGLIRRLAGEVFPATYREILTPAQLDYMMEWMYSEESLQGQFRAGHVWFIASSDGEPCGYVSVERQGGDLFHLQKIYVLPRFQGLGAGEFLFRRAVEYIRSVHPGPCMMELNVNRRNRALHFYERMGMRRLREGDFPIGDGYYMNDYLSLIHI
;
A
#
# COMPACT_ATOMS: atom_id res chain seq x y z
N MET A 1 6.46 21.26 0.23
CA MET A 1 7.60 20.33 0.48
C MET A 1 7.10 19.00 1.00
N LEU A 2 7.53 17.94 0.40
CA LEU A 2 7.19 16.59 0.85
C LEU A 2 8.07 16.17 2.03
N SER A 3 7.44 15.56 3.03
CA SER A 3 8.12 14.95 4.17
C SER A 3 7.52 13.56 4.42
N ILE A 4 8.25 12.72 5.16
CA ILE A 4 7.80 11.38 5.45
C ILE A 4 8.27 10.97 6.84
N ARG A 5 7.43 10.24 7.56
CA ARG A 5 7.78 9.71 8.87
C ARG A 5 7.26 8.28 9.04
N ARG A 6 7.89 7.53 9.91
CA ARG A 6 7.39 6.22 10.31
C ARG A 6 6.16 6.38 11.21
N ALA A 7 5.12 5.61 10.90
CA ALA A 7 3.90 5.59 11.70
C ALA A 7 4.02 4.60 12.87
N THR A 8 3.18 4.80 13.87
CA THR A 8 3.02 3.92 15.03
C THR A 8 1.54 3.55 15.19
N GLU A 9 1.22 2.68 16.13
CA GLU A 9 -0.16 2.33 16.44
C GLU A 9 -1.03 3.56 16.80
N ALA A 10 -0.41 4.62 17.30
CA ALA A 10 -1.12 5.87 17.59
C ALA A 10 -1.66 6.55 16.32
N ASP A 11 -1.19 6.15 15.15
CA ASP A 11 -1.60 6.71 13.87
C ASP A 11 -2.76 5.95 13.21
N CYS A 12 -3.32 4.92 13.85
CA CYS A 12 -4.43 4.14 13.27
C CYS A 12 -5.61 5.02 12.84
N GLY A 13 -5.98 6.01 13.63
CA GLY A 13 -7.05 6.95 13.29
C GLY A 13 -6.72 7.78 12.06
N LEU A 14 -5.49 8.26 11.93
CA LEU A 14 -5.04 9.01 10.78
C LEU A 14 -5.02 8.12 9.52
N ILE A 15 -4.52 6.91 9.62
CA ILE A 15 -4.49 5.95 8.50
C ILE A 15 -5.92 5.66 8.03
N ARG A 16 -6.85 5.41 8.94
CA ARG A 16 -8.26 5.17 8.60
C ARG A 16 -8.87 6.37 7.88
N ARG A 17 -8.57 7.58 8.34
CA ARG A 17 -9.07 8.80 7.71
C ARG A 17 -8.55 8.94 6.27
N LEU A 18 -7.27 8.74 6.08
CA LEU A 18 -6.65 8.80 4.74
C LEU A 18 -7.24 7.71 3.82
N ALA A 19 -7.33 6.48 4.31
CA ALA A 19 -7.89 5.36 3.56
C ALA A 19 -9.36 5.59 3.18
N GLY A 20 -10.14 6.18 4.09
CA GLY A 20 -11.55 6.51 3.85
C GLY A 20 -11.76 7.48 2.71
N GLU A 21 -10.76 8.29 2.39
CA GLU A 21 -10.78 9.20 1.26
C GLU A 21 -10.19 8.56 0.00
N VAL A 22 -9.04 7.92 0.14
CA VAL A 22 -8.29 7.31 -0.97
C VAL A 22 -9.01 6.12 -1.59
N PHE A 23 -9.52 5.22 -0.76
CA PHE A 23 -9.98 3.91 -1.21
C PHE A 23 -11.22 4.01 -2.09
N PRO A 24 -12.28 4.74 -1.69
CA PRO A 24 -13.43 4.94 -2.57
C PRO A 24 -13.06 5.68 -3.86
N ALA A 25 -12.20 6.69 -3.79
CA ALA A 25 -11.75 7.44 -4.97
C ALA A 25 -11.04 6.54 -5.98
N THR A 26 -10.25 5.58 -5.50
CA THR A 26 -9.49 4.66 -6.35
C THR A 26 -10.37 3.57 -6.95
N TYR A 27 -11.29 3.02 -6.17
CA TYR A 27 -11.96 1.76 -6.51
C TYR A 27 -13.46 1.86 -6.78
N ARG A 28 -14.10 3.04 -6.68
CA ARG A 28 -15.56 3.16 -6.85
C ARG A 28 -16.06 2.66 -8.21
N GLU A 29 -15.24 2.77 -9.25
CA GLU A 29 -15.59 2.32 -10.60
C GLU A 29 -15.13 0.90 -10.90
N ILE A 30 -14.39 0.29 -9.99
CA ILE A 30 -13.80 -1.05 -10.13
C ILE A 30 -14.57 -2.06 -9.30
N LEU A 31 -14.94 -1.70 -8.07
CA LEU A 31 -15.56 -2.57 -7.09
C LEU A 31 -16.99 -2.11 -6.79
N THR A 32 -17.85 -3.06 -6.38
CA THR A 32 -19.18 -2.72 -5.89
C THR A 32 -19.09 -1.98 -4.56
N PRO A 33 -20.11 -1.15 -4.20
CA PRO A 33 -20.14 -0.51 -2.89
C PRO A 33 -20.03 -1.50 -1.72
N ALA A 34 -20.67 -2.66 -1.84
CA ALA A 34 -20.61 -3.70 -0.80
C ALA A 34 -19.19 -4.25 -0.63
N GLN A 35 -18.47 -4.48 -1.73
CA GLN A 35 -17.08 -4.95 -1.66
C GLN A 35 -16.15 -3.86 -1.12
N LEU A 36 -16.37 -2.60 -1.49
CA LEU A 36 -15.61 -1.47 -0.92
C LEU A 36 -15.76 -1.42 0.59
N ASP A 37 -17.00 -1.50 1.10
CA ASP A 37 -17.26 -1.47 2.54
C ASP A 37 -16.61 -2.67 3.24
N TYR A 38 -16.71 -3.85 2.65
CA TYR A 38 -16.08 -5.05 3.18
C TYR A 38 -14.56 -4.88 3.27
N MET A 39 -13.93 -4.41 2.20
CA MET A 39 -12.47 -4.26 2.16
C MET A 39 -11.99 -3.16 3.10
N MET A 40 -12.75 -2.05 3.23
CA MET A 40 -12.42 -1.00 4.20
C MET A 40 -12.42 -1.55 5.63
N GLU A 41 -13.43 -2.32 6.01
CA GLU A 41 -13.50 -2.91 7.35
C GLU A 41 -12.41 -3.96 7.54
N TRP A 42 -12.21 -4.82 6.54
CA TRP A 42 -11.23 -5.90 6.59
C TRP A 42 -9.79 -5.39 6.72
N MET A 43 -9.43 -4.32 6.00
CA MET A 43 -8.05 -3.81 5.97
C MET A 43 -7.80 -2.65 6.92
N TYR A 44 -8.82 -1.82 7.19
CA TYR A 44 -8.62 -0.53 7.84
C TYR A 44 -9.45 -0.31 9.11
N SER A 45 -10.16 -1.31 9.62
CA SER A 45 -10.73 -1.20 10.95
C SER A 45 -9.62 -0.97 11.97
N GLU A 46 -9.91 -0.33 13.07
CA GLU A 46 -8.90 -0.10 14.11
C GLU A 46 -8.29 -1.42 14.58
N GLU A 47 -9.11 -2.44 14.79
CA GLU A 47 -8.65 -3.78 15.15
C GLU A 47 -7.70 -4.37 14.10
N SER A 48 -8.05 -4.25 12.81
CA SER A 48 -7.21 -4.74 11.71
C SER A 48 -5.88 -4.02 11.66
N LEU A 49 -5.88 -2.69 11.78
CA LEU A 49 -4.65 -1.90 11.75
C LEU A 49 -3.74 -2.22 12.94
N GLN A 50 -4.30 -2.31 14.13
CA GLN A 50 -3.54 -2.73 15.32
C GLN A 50 -2.91 -4.10 15.11
N GLY A 51 -3.67 -5.05 14.57
CA GLY A 51 -3.18 -6.39 14.24
C GLY A 51 -2.04 -6.36 13.24
N GLN A 52 -2.13 -5.51 12.22
CA GLN A 52 -1.07 -5.36 11.23
C GLN A 52 0.23 -4.82 11.86
N PHE A 53 0.13 -3.80 12.71
CA PHE A 53 1.30 -3.30 13.44
C PHE A 53 1.94 -4.39 14.30
N ARG A 54 1.14 -5.15 15.03
CA ARG A 54 1.62 -6.24 15.89
C ARG A 54 2.24 -7.38 15.07
N ALA A 55 1.73 -7.62 13.87
CA ALA A 55 2.28 -8.63 12.96
C ALA A 55 3.58 -8.19 12.29
N GLY A 56 4.01 -6.95 12.51
CA GLY A 56 5.27 -6.44 11.98
C GLY A 56 5.16 -5.63 10.70
N HIS A 57 3.96 -5.26 10.26
CA HIS A 57 3.82 -4.33 9.13
C HIS A 57 4.41 -2.98 9.51
N VAL A 58 5.23 -2.43 8.65
CA VAL A 58 5.87 -1.13 8.86
C VAL A 58 5.21 -0.10 7.95
N TRP A 59 4.76 0.99 8.54
CA TRP A 59 4.01 2.03 7.86
C TRP A 59 4.78 3.34 7.85
N PHE A 60 4.68 4.06 6.73
CA PHE A 60 5.16 5.43 6.61
C PHE A 60 4.04 6.33 6.12
N ILE A 61 4.00 7.55 6.65
CA ILE A 61 3.02 8.57 6.26
C ILE A 61 3.77 9.72 5.63
N ALA A 62 3.38 10.09 4.41
CA ALA A 62 3.89 11.25 3.71
C ALA A 62 2.98 12.45 3.96
N SER A 63 3.60 13.63 4.02
CA SER A 63 2.90 14.90 4.15
C SER A 63 3.41 15.89 3.10
N SER A 64 2.54 16.76 2.64
CA SER A 64 2.87 17.90 1.78
C SER A 64 2.60 19.17 2.56
N ASP A 65 3.64 19.96 2.78
CA ASP A 65 3.59 21.19 3.59
C ASP A 65 2.89 20.98 4.94
N GLY A 66 3.19 19.85 5.59
CA GLY A 66 2.65 19.50 6.90
C GLY A 66 1.29 18.82 6.89
N GLU A 67 0.62 18.72 5.75
CA GLU A 67 -0.66 18.03 5.64
C GLU A 67 -0.46 16.57 5.20
N PRO A 68 -0.93 15.57 5.98
CA PRO A 68 -0.82 14.16 5.56
C PRO A 68 -1.50 13.93 4.22
N CYS A 69 -0.79 13.28 3.29
CA CYS A 69 -1.25 13.14 1.91
C CYS A 69 -1.18 11.70 1.36
N GLY A 70 -0.57 10.78 2.08
CA GLY A 70 -0.47 9.40 1.61
C GLY A 70 0.23 8.51 2.59
N TYR A 71 0.23 7.21 2.30
CA TYR A 71 0.86 6.22 3.16
C TYR A 71 1.36 5.03 2.35
N VAL A 72 2.29 4.30 2.95
CA VAL A 72 2.80 3.03 2.42
C VAL A 72 2.98 2.06 3.57
N SER A 73 2.72 0.78 3.34
CA SER A 73 3.05 -0.25 4.33
C SER A 73 3.76 -1.44 3.69
N VAL A 74 4.72 -1.99 4.42
CA VAL A 74 5.58 -3.10 4.00
C VAL A 74 5.57 -4.17 5.07
N GLU A 75 5.54 -5.43 4.64
CA GLU A 75 5.66 -6.59 5.52
C GLU A 75 6.78 -7.50 5.00
N ARG A 76 7.68 -7.92 5.90
CA ARG A 76 8.64 -8.97 5.59
C ARG A 76 7.93 -10.32 5.67
N GLN A 77 7.86 -11.04 4.55
CA GLN A 77 7.13 -12.31 4.47
C GLN A 77 8.03 -13.53 4.67
N GLY A 78 9.32 -13.37 4.56
CA GLY A 78 10.26 -14.45 4.80
C GLY A 78 11.63 -14.05 4.28
N GLY A 79 12.69 -14.54 4.89
CA GLY A 79 14.05 -14.34 4.45
C GLY A 79 14.34 -13.05 3.69
N ASP A 80 14.35 -13.16 2.39
CA ASP A 80 14.64 -12.09 1.43
C ASP A 80 13.41 -11.60 0.65
N LEU A 81 12.20 -11.94 1.10
CA LEU A 81 10.95 -11.52 0.45
C LEU A 81 10.18 -10.53 1.31
N PHE A 82 9.85 -9.38 0.72
CA PHE A 82 9.02 -8.33 1.31
C PHE A 82 7.78 -8.12 0.45
N HIS A 83 6.67 -7.78 1.09
CA HIS A 83 5.44 -7.44 0.39
C HIS A 83 5.09 -5.98 0.64
N LEU A 84 4.94 -5.20 -0.42
CA LEU A 84 4.40 -3.84 -0.36
C LEU A 84 2.89 -3.99 -0.23
N GLN A 85 2.38 -3.87 0.98
CA GLN A 85 0.99 -4.16 1.29
C GLN A 85 0.06 -3.07 0.78
N LYS A 86 0.45 -1.81 0.95
CA LYS A 86 -0.36 -0.66 0.59
C LYS A 86 0.53 0.50 0.18
N ILE A 87 0.11 1.25 -0.84
CA ILE A 87 0.68 2.54 -1.21
C ILE A 87 -0.40 3.38 -1.87
N TYR A 88 -0.75 4.51 -1.26
CA TYR A 88 -1.81 5.38 -1.73
C TYR A 88 -1.50 6.83 -1.45
N VAL A 89 -1.94 7.70 -2.37
CA VAL A 89 -1.85 9.17 -2.25
C VAL A 89 -3.24 9.74 -2.45
N LEU A 90 -3.62 10.70 -1.61
CA LEU A 90 -4.90 11.39 -1.75
C LEU A 90 -5.01 12.03 -3.14
N PRO A 91 -6.19 11.99 -3.78
CA PRO A 91 -6.35 12.49 -5.16
C PRO A 91 -5.83 13.91 -5.36
N ARG A 92 -6.10 14.82 -4.42
CA ARG A 92 -5.69 16.22 -4.52
C ARG A 92 -4.18 16.44 -4.40
N PHE A 93 -3.44 15.43 -3.96
CA PHE A 93 -1.98 15.47 -3.85
C PHE A 93 -1.26 14.63 -4.90
N GLN A 94 -1.98 14.02 -5.81
CA GLN A 94 -1.37 13.26 -6.90
C GLN A 94 -0.68 14.20 -7.90
N GLY A 95 0.35 13.69 -8.57
CA GLY A 95 1.12 14.48 -9.52
C GLY A 95 2.23 15.34 -8.90
N LEU A 96 2.45 15.24 -7.59
CA LEU A 96 3.49 15.99 -6.87
C LEU A 96 4.71 15.17 -6.49
N GLY A 97 4.76 13.90 -6.94
CA GLY A 97 5.87 13.00 -6.62
C GLY A 97 5.74 12.25 -5.29
N ALA A 98 4.60 12.36 -4.60
CA ALA A 98 4.40 11.71 -3.31
C ALA A 98 4.42 10.18 -3.41
N GLY A 99 3.86 9.62 -4.48
CA GLY A 99 3.87 8.16 -4.71
C GLY A 99 5.28 7.62 -4.85
N GLU A 100 6.10 8.26 -5.67
CA GLU A 100 7.50 7.90 -5.83
C GLU A 100 8.27 8.04 -4.52
N PHE A 101 8.00 9.09 -3.77
CA PHE A 101 8.63 9.34 -2.47
C PHE A 101 8.33 8.22 -1.48
N LEU A 102 7.06 7.80 -1.40
CA LEU A 102 6.63 6.67 -0.58
C LEU A 102 7.26 5.35 -1.01
N PHE A 103 7.28 5.08 -2.31
CA PHE A 103 7.87 3.86 -2.87
C PHE A 103 9.36 3.78 -2.53
N ARG A 104 10.09 4.87 -2.76
CA ARG A 104 11.53 4.93 -2.45
C ARG A 104 11.80 4.75 -0.97
N ARG A 105 10.95 5.30 -0.11
CA ARG A 105 11.10 5.11 1.34
C ARG A 105 10.92 3.65 1.76
N ALA A 106 9.95 2.96 1.13
CA ALA A 106 9.77 1.53 1.36
C ALA A 106 11.02 0.73 0.96
N VAL A 107 11.60 1.02 -0.20
CA VAL A 107 12.84 0.38 -0.66
C VAL A 107 14.00 0.67 0.28
N GLU A 108 14.17 1.91 0.73
CA GLU A 108 15.20 2.28 1.71
C GLU A 108 15.05 1.51 3.01
N TYR A 109 13.83 1.39 3.51
CA TYR A 109 13.55 0.60 4.70
C TYR A 109 13.98 -0.86 4.52
N ILE A 110 13.59 -1.46 3.40
CA ILE A 110 13.96 -2.86 3.10
C ILE A 110 15.47 -3.03 3.09
N ARG A 111 16.19 -2.14 2.43
CA ARG A 111 17.65 -2.17 2.38
C ARG A 111 18.28 -1.99 3.77
N SER A 112 17.65 -1.22 4.64
CA SER A 112 18.17 -0.99 6.00
C SER A 112 18.08 -2.22 6.90
N VAL A 113 17.03 -3.05 6.70
CA VAL A 113 16.82 -4.27 7.50
C VAL A 113 17.34 -5.53 6.84
N HIS A 114 17.62 -5.47 5.53
CA HIS A 114 18.16 -6.60 4.76
C HIS A 114 19.17 -6.08 3.73
N PRO A 115 20.44 -5.92 4.10
CA PRO A 115 21.45 -5.30 3.22
C PRO A 115 21.87 -6.16 2.03
N GLY A 116 21.55 -7.46 2.02
CA GLY A 116 21.82 -8.36 0.90
C GLY A 116 20.74 -8.29 -0.19
N PRO A 117 20.90 -9.07 -1.27
CA PRO A 117 19.88 -9.14 -2.31
C PRO A 117 18.52 -9.60 -1.75
N CYS A 118 17.46 -8.94 -2.17
CA CYS A 118 16.09 -9.30 -1.75
C CYS A 118 15.08 -8.88 -2.81
N MET A 119 13.83 -9.22 -2.59
CA MET A 119 12.74 -8.96 -3.52
C MET A 119 11.59 -8.27 -2.81
N MET A 120 10.92 -7.37 -3.53
CA MET A 120 9.67 -6.79 -3.09
C MET A 120 8.59 -7.13 -4.10
N GLU A 121 7.47 -7.65 -3.60
CA GLU A 121 6.30 -7.94 -4.41
C GLU A 121 5.11 -7.08 -3.98
N LEU A 122 4.14 -6.93 -4.86
CA LEU A 122 2.85 -6.32 -4.52
C LEU A 122 1.73 -6.92 -5.36
N ASN A 123 0.52 -6.81 -4.82
CA ASN A 123 -0.71 -7.06 -5.56
C ASN A 123 -1.29 -5.74 -6.02
N VAL A 124 -1.72 -5.67 -7.27
CA VAL A 124 -2.41 -4.51 -7.81
C VAL A 124 -3.63 -4.97 -8.62
N ASN A 125 -4.79 -4.37 -8.37
CA ASN A 125 -6.00 -4.70 -9.13
C ASN A 125 -5.74 -4.48 -10.62
N ARG A 126 -6.17 -5.44 -11.47
CA ARG A 126 -5.92 -5.39 -12.92
C ARG A 126 -6.51 -4.14 -13.59
N ARG A 127 -7.51 -3.51 -12.97
CA ARG A 127 -8.15 -2.27 -13.48
C ARG A 127 -7.62 -1.00 -12.83
N ASN A 128 -6.69 -1.13 -11.87
CA ASN A 128 -6.11 0.03 -11.19
C ASN A 128 -5.03 0.67 -12.05
N ARG A 129 -5.16 1.96 -12.31
CA ARG A 129 -4.21 2.74 -13.12
C ARG A 129 -2.81 2.81 -12.49
N ALA A 130 -2.69 2.57 -11.20
CA ALA A 130 -1.40 2.54 -10.50
C ALA A 130 -0.43 1.50 -11.06
N LEU A 131 -0.93 0.51 -11.83
CA LEU A 131 -0.08 -0.48 -12.51
C LEU A 131 1.02 0.19 -13.32
N HIS A 132 0.71 1.27 -14.04
CA HIS A 132 1.69 2.00 -14.84
C HIS A 132 2.75 2.68 -13.98
N PHE A 133 2.34 3.20 -12.82
CA PHE A 133 3.27 3.77 -11.85
C PHE A 133 4.27 2.72 -11.37
N TYR A 134 3.81 1.53 -11.00
CA TYR A 134 4.69 0.46 -10.53
C TYR A 134 5.66 0.01 -11.61
N GLU A 135 5.22 -0.08 -12.85
CA GLU A 135 6.08 -0.42 -13.98
C GLU A 135 7.17 0.64 -14.18
N ARG A 136 6.83 1.94 -14.07
CA ARG A 136 7.83 3.02 -14.14
C ARG A 136 8.84 2.96 -12.99
N MET A 137 8.43 2.45 -11.82
CA MET A 137 9.33 2.27 -10.68
C MET A 137 10.23 1.04 -10.83
N GLY A 138 10.07 0.26 -11.90
CA GLY A 138 10.91 -0.89 -12.20
C GLY A 138 10.30 -2.24 -11.86
N MET A 139 9.05 -2.27 -11.43
CA MET A 139 8.36 -3.54 -11.14
C MET A 139 7.91 -4.22 -12.42
N ARG A 140 7.92 -5.54 -12.41
CA ARG A 140 7.45 -6.35 -13.54
C ARG A 140 6.31 -7.25 -13.08
N ARG A 141 5.29 -7.39 -13.94
CA ARG A 141 4.20 -8.33 -13.71
C ARG A 141 4.74 -9.75 -13.77
N LEU A 142 4.49 -10.51 -12.72
CA LEU A 142 4.89 -11.90 -12.63
C LEU A 142 3.77 -12.85 -13.05
N ARG A 143 2.56 -12.60 -12.54
CA ARG A 143 1.37 -13.40 -12.82
C ARG A 143 0.11 -12.65 -12.43
N GLU A 144 -1.04 -13.19 -12.81
CA GLU A 144 -2.34 -12.71 -12.36
C GLU A 144 -3.08 -13.79 -11.60
N GLY A 145 -4.10 -13.40 -10.82
CA GLY A 145 -4.92 -14.33 -10.07
C GLY A 145 -6.16 -13.67 -9.50
N ASP A 146 -7.09 -14.51 -9.09
CA ASP A 146 -8.30 -14.10 -8.39
C ASP A 146 -8.16 -14.62 -6.96
N PHE A 147 -7.77 -13.73 -6.04
CA PHE A 147 -7.43 -14.08 -4.67
C PHE A 147 -8.66 -13.94 -3.77
N PRO A 148 -9.14 -15.02 -3.13
CA PRO A 148 -10.28 -14.93 -2.22
C PRO A 148 -9.91 -14.15 -0.96
N ILE A 149 -10.78 -13.23 -0.55
CA ILE A 149 -10.57 -12.40 0.65
C ILE A 149 -11.66 -12.62 1.71
N GLY A 150 -12.52 -13.61 1.49
CA GLY A 150 -13.62 -13.94 2.40
C GLY A 150 -14.94 -13.38 1.93
N ASP A 151 -16.01 -13.89 2.52
CA ASP A 151 -17.40 -13.46 2.27
C ASP A 151 -17.80 -13.49 0.77
N GLY A 152 -17.17 -14.39 -0.01
CA GLY A 152 -17.42 -14.55 -1.44
C GLY A 152 -16.76 -13.49 -2.33
N TYR A 153 -15.95 -12.61 -1.78
CA TYR A 153 -15.23 -11.58 -2.54
C TYR A 153 -13.85 -12.04 -3.00
N TYR A 154 -13.38 -11.45 -4.10
CA TYR A 154 -12.06 -11.73 -4.68
C TYR A 154 -11.33 -10.43 -4.98
N MET A 155 -10.00 -10.48 -4.86
CA MET A 155 -9.11 -9.47 -5.42
C MET A 155 -8.61 -10.00 -6.77
N ASN A 156 -8.99 -9.31 -7.85
CA ASN A 156 -8.61 -9.66 -9.22
C ASN A 156 -7.35 -8.88 -9.58
N ASP A 157 -6.19 -9.46 -9.27
CA ASP A 157 -4.93 -8.75 -9.22
C ASP A 157 -3.89 -9.28 -10.22
N TYR A 158 -2.94 -8.39 -10.55
CA TYR A 158 -1.60 -8.80 -10.95
C TYR A 158 -0.70 -8.88 -9.72
N LEU A 159 0.19 -9.86 -9.69
CA LEU A 159 1.32 -9.89 -8.77
C LEU A 159 2.53 -9.32 -9.51
N SER A 160 3.12 -8.27 -8.98
CA SER A 160 4.29 -7.61 -9.54
C SER A 160 5.50 -7.76 -8.61
N LEU A 161 6.69 -7.73 -9.18
CA LEU A 161 7.95 -8.01 -8.48
C LEU A 161 9.05 -7.06 -8.92
N ILE A 162 9.92 -6.70 -7.96
CA ILE A 162 11.18 -6.01 -8.23
C ILE A 162 12.30 -6.62 -7.38
N HIS A 163 13.49 -6.74 -7.97
CA HIS A 163 14.71 -7.11 -7.24
C HIS A 163 15.35 -5.85 -6.64
N ILE A 164 15.69 -5.94 -5.36
CA ILE A 164 16.28 -4.84 -4.62
C ILE A 164 17.75 -5.11 -4.31
#